data_a559f78f258975028030ea7dbdbbd213
#
_entry.id   a559f78f258975028030ea7dbdbbd213
#
_cell.length_a   1.000
_cell.length_b   1.000
_cell.length_c   1.000
_cell.angle_alpha   90.00
_cell.angle_beta   90.00
_cell.angle_gamma   90.00
#
_symmetry.space_group_name_H-M   'P 1'
#
loop_
_entity.id
_entity.type
_entity.pdbx_description
1 polymer ?
#
loop_
_entity_poly.entity_id
_entity_poly.type
_entity_poly.pdbx_seq_one_letter_code
_entity_poly.pdbx_strand_id
1 'polypeptide(L)'
;MAEPRTSGVWKLRVTFVGVTMALLFVRLLPLQTTPSTISGPDIIMAVIFYLSLQRPDAVPSVLIGAIILIEDMFLQRPPGLMAALIILASAWLKLTAVQTQDRNWFKDWWMSALAMIATTVVMRIVLTLALVPRPPALLHYTQLVSTILVFPIVAFVAYYVLQIRPETALDRDKY
;
A
#
# COMPACT_ATOMS: atom_id res chain seq x y z
N MET A 1 15.60 19.90 -24.07
CA MET A 1 15.04 18.60 -24.50
C MET A 1 14.27 18.05 -23.33
N ALA A 2 12.93 18.11 -23.38
CA ALA A 2 12.09 17.53 -22.33
C ALA A 2 12.16 16.01 -22.46
N GLU A 3 12.68 15.31 -21.45
CA GLU A 3 12.56 13.85 -21.40
C GLU A 3 11.05 13.49 -21.46
N PRO A 4 10.64 12.55 -22.29
CA PRO A 4 9.24 12.20 -22.39
C PRO A 4 8.73 11.69 -21.03
N ARG A 5 7.63 12.26 -20.52
CA ARG A 5 6.98 11.96 -19.24
C ARG A 5 6.76 10.46 -19.02
N THR A 6 6.60 9.71 -20.10
CA THR A 6 6.50 8.24 -20.11
C THR A 6 7.74 7.56 -19.50
N SER A 7 8.94 8.10 -19.66
CA SER A 7 10.17 7.51 -19.10
C SER A 7 10.23 7.66 -17.58
N GLY A 8 9.75 8.78 -17.04
CA GLY A 8 9.69 9.01 -15.60
C GLY A 8 8.69 8.11 -14.87
N VAL A 9 7.48 7.98 -15.43
CA VAL A 9 6.42 7.11 -14.87
C VAL A 9 6.83 5.64 -14.96
N TRP A 10 7.47 5.23 -16.07
CA TRP A 10 7.97 3.86 -16.22
C TRP A 10 9.05 3.51 -15.20
N LYS A 11 10.01 4.40 -14.97
CA LYS A 11 11.04 4.22 -13.93
C LYS A 11 10.39 4.02 -12.56
N LEU A 12 9.40 4.86 -12.20
CA LEU A 12 8.66 4.74 -10.95
C LEU A 12 7.92 3.40 -10.82
N ARG A 13 7.28 2.91 -11.89
CA ARG A 13 6.61 1.60 -11.90
C ARG A 13 7.61 0.47 -11.68
N VAL A 14 8.74 0.49 -12.38
CA VAL A 14 9.80 -0.51 -12.21
C VAL A 14 10.37 -0.47 -10.79
N THR A 15 10.64 0.72 -10.24
CA THR A 15 11.09 0.88 -8.86
C THR A 15 10.06 0.33 -7.87
N PHE A 16 8.77 0.64 -8.07
CA PHE A 16 7.70 0.13 -7.23
C PHE A 16 7.64 -1.40 -7.25
N VAL A 17 7.68 -2.03 -8.43
CA VAL A 17 7.71 -3.50 -8.56
C VAL A 17 8.96 -4.07 -7.88
N GLY A 18 10.12 -3.50 -8.11
CA GLY A 18 11.38 -3.94 -7.50
C GLY A 18 11.33 -3.88 -5.97
N VAL A 19 10.88 -2.74 -5.42
CA VAL A 19 10.76 -2.56 -3.96
C VAL A 19 9.74 -3.52 -3.36
N THR A 20 8.56 -3.68 -3.96
CA THR A 20 7.53 -4.58 -3.44
C THR A 20 7.93 -6.04 -3.54
N MET A 21 8.63 -6.45 -4.61
CA MET A 21 9.18 -7.80 -4.73
C MET A 21 10.30 -8.06 -3.70
N ALA A 22 11.18 -7.10 -3.47
CA ALA A 22 12.19 -7.20 -2.43
C ALA A 22 11.58 -7.31 -1.02
N LEU A 23 10.55 -6.51 -0.72
CA LEU A 23 9.81 -6.58 0.54
C LEU A 23 9.10 -7.92 0.70
N LEU A 24 8.47 -8.42 -0.37
CA LEU A 24 7.84 -9.74 -0.36
C LEU A 24 8.87 -10.83 -0.10
N PHE A 25 10.02 -10.77 -0.76
CA PHE A 25 11.12 -11.73 -0.53
C PHE A 25 11.58 -11.70 0.94
N VAL A 26 11.82 -10.52 1.52
CA VAL A 26 12.21 -10.39 2.94
C VAL A 26 11.13 -10.95 3.86
N ARG A 27 9.85 -10.73 3.54
CA ARG A 27 8.71 -11.25 4.32
C ARG A 27 8.59 -12.77 4.28
N LEU A 28 9.05 -13.41 3.19
CA LEU A 28 9.05 -14.87 3.02
C LEU A 28 10.23 -15.54 3.70
N LEU A 29 11.29 -14.80 4.09
CA LEU A 29 12.39 -15.38 4.81
C LEU A 29 11.92 -15.87 6.20
N PRO A 30 12.24 -17.10 6.60
CA PRO A 30 11.85 -17.65 7.90
C PRO A 30 12.73 -17.07 9.02
N LEU A 31 12.61 -15.76 9.25
CA LEU A 31 13.40 -15.04 10.26
C LEU A 31 12.92 -15.31 11.69
N GLN A 32 11.73 -15.88 11.85
CA GLN A 32 11.13 -16.21 13.14
C GLN A 32 10.96 -17.72 13.27
N THR A 33 11.66 -18.31 14.22
CA THR A 33 11.57 -19.74 14.53
C THR A 33 10.53 -20.07 15.60
N THR A 34 9.97 -19.06 16.25
CA THR A 34 8.93 -19.21 17.28
C THR A 34 7.62 -18.58 16.83
N PRO A 35 6.46 -19.14 17.24
CA PRO A 35 5.16 -18.52 16.96
C PRO A 35 5.13 -17.10 17.54
N SER A 36 5.07 -16.08 16.67
CA SER A 36 5.00 -14.70 17.12
C SER A 36 3.62 -14.36 17.63
N THR A 37 3.55 -13.76 18.80
CA THR A 37 2.32 -13.18 19.36
C THR A 37 1.98 -11.81 18.76
N ILE A 38 2.94 -11.19 18.08
CA ILE A 38 2.81 -9.86 17.46
C ILE A 38 3.15 -9.98 15.99
N SER A 39 2.24 -9.52 15.13
CA SER A 39 2.49 -9.47 13.68
C SER A 39 3.24 -8.19 13.31
N GLY A 40 4.24 -8.32 12.45
CA GLY A 40 4.98 -7.19 11.90
C GLY A 40 4.11 -6.30 10.98
N PRO A 41 4.56 -5.06 10.68
CA PRO A 41 3.82 -4.13 9.83
C PRO A 41 3.71 -4.63 8.39
N ASP A 42 2.60 -4.28 7.73
CA ASP A 42 2.39 -4.52 6.31
C ASP A 42 2.97 -3.36 5.48
N ILE A 43 4.28 -3.44 5.21
CA ILE A 43 5.02 -2.38 4.52
C ILE A 43 4.55 -2.26 3.06
N ILE A 44 4.17 -3.36 2.41
CA ILE A 44 3.71 -3.36 1.01
C ILE A 44 2.43 -2.54 0.90
N MET A 45 1.45 -2.76 1.79
CA MET A 45 0.22 -1.98 1.85
C MET A 45 0.50 -0.50 2.13
N ALA A 46 1.43 -0.20 3.05
CA ALA A 46 1.83 1.18 3.36
C ALA A 46 2.44 1.89 2.13
N VAL A 47 3.33 1.22 1.38
CA VAL A 47 3.94 1.74 0.14
C VAL A 47 2.87 1.99 -0.92
N ILE A 48 1.94 1.06 -1.13
CA ILE A 48 0.85 1.20 -2.11
C ILE A 48 -0.01 2.43 -1.77
N PHE A 49 -0.41 2.61 -0.53
CA PHE A 49 -1.26 3.73 -0.12
C PHE A 49 -0.51 5.06 -0.19
N TYR A 50 0.76 5.10 0.20
CA TYR A 50 1.59 6.29 0.03
C TYR A 50 1.69 6.70 -1.44
N LEU A 51 2.03 5.77 -2.33
CA LEU A 51 2.13 6.05 -3.77
C LEU A 51 0.78 6.39 -4.40
N SER A 52 -0.31 5.80 -3.95
CA SER A 52 -1.66 6.12 -4.43
C SER A 52 -2.04 7.57 -4.14
N LEU A 53 -1.52 8.14 -3.05
CA LEU A 53 -1.70 9.55 -2.72
C LEU A 53 -0.72 10.45 -3.47
N GLN A 54 0.57 10.08 -3.55
CA GLN A 54 1.63 10.95 -4.04
C GLN A 54 1.81 10.89 -5.56
N ARG A 55 1.67 9.69 -6.14
CA ARG A 55 1.93 9.39 -7.55
C ARG A 55 0.94 8.35 -8.08
N PRO A 56 -0.34 8.70 -8.26
CA PRO A 56 -1.38 7.78 -8.69
C PRO A 56 -1.05 7.06 -10.01
N ASP A 57 -0.30 7.73 -10.90
CA ASP A 57 0.11 7.19 -12.20
C ASP A 57 1.15 6.07 -12.08
N ALA A 58 1.93 6.06 -10.99
CA ALA A 58 2.96 5.05 -10.75
C ALA A 58 2.37 3.69 -10.35
N VAL A 59 1.17 3.67 -9.78
CA VAL A 59 0.52 2.47 -9.23
C VAL A 59 -0.84 2.20 -9.88
N PRO A 60 -0.90 1.82 -11.17
CA PRO A 60 -2.16 1.45 -11.81
C PRO A 60 -2.78 0.26 -11.07
N SER A 61 -4.13 0.20 -11.05
CA SER A 61 -4.87 -0.82 -10.29
C SER A 61 -4.52 -2.25 -10.70
N VAL A 62 -4.22 -2.47 -11.98
CA VAL A 62 -3.76 -3.77 -12.48
C VAL A 62 -2.44 -4.20 -11.83
N LEU A 63 -1.50 -3.26 -11.68
CA LEU A 63 -0.20 -3.54 -11.08
C LEU A 63 -0.33 -3.83 -9.58
N ILE A 64 -1.15 -3.05 -8.86
CA ILE A 64 -1.49 -3.32 -7.46
C ILE A 64 -2.10 -4.71 -7.33
N GLY A 65 -3.09 -5.02 -8.16
CA GLY A 65 -3.77 -6.32 -8.14
C GLY A 65 -2.82 -7.49 -8.38
N ALA A 66 -1.94 -7.39 -9.36
CA ALA A 66 -0.97 -8.44 -9.66
C ALA A 66 -0.01 -8.69 -8.48
N ILE A 67 0.55 -7.62 -7.87
CA ILE A 67 1.47 -7.75 -6.73
C ILE A 67 0.77 -8.37 -5.52
N ILE A 68 -0.41 -7.87 -5.15
CA ILE A 68 -1.13 -8.38 -3.98
C ILE A 68 -1.67 -9.78 -4.22
N LEU A 69 -2.06 -10.12 -5.44
CA LEU A 69 -2.49 -11.48 -5.77
C LEU A 69 -1.32 -12.49 -5.59
N ILE A 70 -0.13 -12.11 -6.02
CA ILE A 70 1.09 -12.90 -5.77
C ILE A 70 1.32 -13.04 -4.26
N GLU A 71 1.21 -11.95 -3.51
CA GLU A 71 1.34 -11.96 -2.05
C GLU A 71 0.29 -12.87 -1.38
N ASP A 72 -0.99 -12.79 -1.79
CA ASP A 72 -2.06 -13.63 -1.28
C ASP A 72 -1.76 -15.13 -1.47
N MET A 73 -1.21 -15.49 -2.64
CA MET A 73 -0.83 -16.88 -2.92
C MET A 73 0.30 -17.37 -2.01
N PHE A 74 1.32 -16.55 -1.78
CA PHE A 74 2.44 -16.93 -0.89
C PHE A 74 2.05 -16.97 0.58
N LEU A 75 1.15 -16.10 1.01
CA LEU A 75 0.68 -16.04 2.39
C LEU A 75 -0.50 -16.98 2.67
N GLN A 76 -0.89 -17.81 1.69
CA GLN A 76 -2.01 -18.77 1.82
C GLN A 76 -3.32 -18.09 2.27
N ARG A 77 -3.54 -16.86 1.87
CA ARG A 77 -4.80 -16.13 2.06
C ARG A 77 -5.79 -16.49 0.95
N PRO A 78 -7.10 -16.28 1.16
CA PRO A 78 -8.06 -16.41 0.06
C PRO A 78 -7.64 -15.51 -1.11
N PRO A 79 -7.26 -16.11 -2.26
CA PRO A 79 -6.65 -15.35 -3.35
C PRO A 79 -7.62 -14.30 -3.89
N GLY A 80 -7.14 -13.08 -4.08
CA GLY A 80 -7.87 -11.97 -4.67
C GLY A 80 -8.72 -11.15 -3.70
N LEU A 81 -9.04 -11.62 -2.50
CA LEU A 81 -9.83 -10.84 -1.55
C LEU A 81 -9.07 -9.59 -1.08
N MET A 82 -7.82 -9.79 -0.65
CA MET A 82 -6.97 -8.66 -0.22
C MET A 82 -6.63 -7.75 -1.40
N ALA A 83 -6.37 -8.34 -2.59
CA ALA A 83 -6.13 -7.57 -3.80
C ALA A 83 -7.30 -6.66 -4.15
N ALA A 84 -8.54 -7.15 -4.11
CA ALA A 84 -9.74 -6.36 -4.37
C ALA A 84 -9.90 -5.22 -3.36
N LEU A 85 -9.71 -5.48 -2.07
CA LEU A 85 -9.84 -4.48 -1.01
C LEU A 85 -8.76 -3.37 -1.14
N ILE A 86 -7.52 -3.74 -1.41
CA ILE A 86 -6.44 -2.76 -1.59
C ILE A 86 -6.64 -1.94 -2.88
N ILE A 87 -7.15 -2.54 -3.97
CA ILE A 87 -7.51 -1.81 -5.19
C ILE A 87 -8.60 -0.78 -4.89
N LEU A 88 -9.67 -1.15 -4.19
CA LEU A 88 -10.75 -0.24 -3.83
C LEU A 88 -10.26 0.89 -2.92
N ALA A 89 -9.49 0.56 -1.88
CA ALA A 89 -8.91 1.54 -0.97
C ALA A 89 -7.94 2.50 -1.71
N SER A 90 -7.10 1.97 -2.59
CA SER A 90 -6.18 2.78 -3.40
C SER A 90 -6.92 3.67 -4.39
N ALA A 91 -8.02 3.21 -4.99
CA ALA A 91 -8.87 4.00 -5.87
C ALA A 91 -9.51 5.16 -5.11
N TRP A 92 -10.04 4.91 -3.90
CA TRP A 92 -10.56 5.95 -3.04
C TRP A 92 -9.49 6.98 -2.66
N LEU A 93 -8.28 6.55 -2.27
CA LEU A 93 -7.16 7.44 -1.97
C LEU A 93 -6.75 8.29 -3.17
N LYS A 94 -6.73 7.73 -4.38
CA LYS A 94 -6.44 8.48 -5.62
C LYS A 94 -7.48 9.56 -5.90
N LEU A 95 -8.76 9.25 -5.73
CA LEU A 95 -9.85 10.22 -5.90
C LEU A 95 -9.72 11.37 -4.91
N THR A 96 -9.45 11.07 -3.64
CA THR A 96 -9.26 12.10 -2.61
C THR A 96 -8.01 12.94 -2.86
N ALA A 97 -6.92 12.32 -3.37
CA ALA A 97 -5.70 13.04 -3.73
C ALA A 97 -5.92 14.08 -4.83
N VAL A 98 -6.83 13.81 -5.79
CA VAL A 98 -7.18 14.75 -6.86
C VAL A 98 -8.03 15.92 -6.34
N GLN A 99 -8.93 15.66 -5.38
CA GLN A 99 -9.87 16.65 -4.86
C GLN A 99 -9.25 17.62 -3.83
N THR A 100 -8.14 17.22 -3.19
CA THR A 100 -7.55 18.00 -2.10
C THR A 100 -6.41 18.86 -2.63
N GLN A 101 -6.64 20.18 -2.75
CA GLN A 101 -5.61 21.15 -3.16
C GLN A 101 -4.57 21.41 -2.05
N ASP A 102 -5.03 21.46 -0.79
CA ASP A 102 -4.17 21.69 0.37
C ASP A 102 -3.68 20.36 0.95
N ARG A 103 -2.60 19.86 0.37
CA ARG A 103 -1.96 18.63 0.88
C ARG A 103 -1.09 18.94 2.08
N ASN A 104 -1.44 18.32 3.21
CA ASN A 104 -0.64 18.33 4.42
C ASN A 104 -0.25 16.88 4.76
N TRP A 105 1.00 16.67 5.16
CA TRP A 105 1.51 15.36 5.58
C TRP A 105 0.60 14.65 6.59
N PHE A 106 0.01 15.40 7.52
CA PHE A 106 -0.93 14.86 8.51
C PHE A 106 -2.22 14.33 7.87
N LYS A 107 -2.75 15.03 6.86
CA LYS A 107 -3.92 14.56 6.09
C LYS A 107 -3.61 13.25 5.37
N ASP A 108 -2.46 13.17 4.69
CA ASP A 108 -2.04 11.98 3.95
C ASP A 108 -1.89 10.76 4.88
N TRP A 109 -1.30 10.97 6.07
CA TRP A 109 -1.20 9.94 7.09
C TRP A 109 -2.57 9.48 7.60
N TRP A 110 -3.46 10.43 7.94
CA TRP A 110 -4.79 10.14 8.44
C TRP A 110 -5.65 9.40 7.41
N MET A 111 -5.63 9.84 6.14
CA MET A 111 -6.34 9.19 5.05
C MET A 111 -5.84 7.76 4.82
N SER A 112 -4.52 7.55 4.85
CA SER A 112 -3.94 6.22 4.73
C SER A 112 -4.32 5.33 5.92
N ALA A 113 -4.30 5.86 7.14
CA ALA A 113 -4.73 5.14 8.34
C ALA A 113 -6.20 4.69 8.24
N LEU A 114 -7.08 5.60 7.78
CA LEU A 114 -8.50 5.27 7.58
C LEU A 114 -8.69 4.18 6.51
N ALA A 115 -7.94 4.25 5.41
CA ALA A 115 -7.95 3.22 4.38
C ALA A 115 -7.47 1.85 4.92
N MET A 116 -6.41 1.83 5.74
CA MET A 116 -5.89 0.62 6.38
C MET A 116 -6.91 0.01 7.34
N ILE A 117 -7.55 0.83 8.17
CA ILE A 117 -8.61 0.41 9.10
C ILE A 117 -9.78 -0.18 8.31
N ALA A 118 -10.27 0.53 7.29
CA ALA A 118 -11.39 0.08 6.46
C ALA A 118 -11.06 -1.26 5.79
N THR A 119 -9.90 -1.39 5.16
CA THR A 119 -9.44 -2.64 4.51
C THR A 119 -9.42 -3.79 5.51
N THR A 120 -8.85 -3.59 6.71
CA THR A 120 -8.74 -4.62 7.73
C THR A 120 -10.12 -5.03 8.28
N VAL A 121 -11.00 -4.06 8.54
CA VAL A 121 -12.35 -4.32 9.04
C VAL A 121 -13.20 -5.08 8.01
N VAL A 122 -13.21 -4.61 6.76
CA VAL A 122 -13.97 -5.26 5.68
C VAL A 122 -13.44 -6.67 5.43
N MET A 123 -12.11 -6.86 5.42
CA MET A 123 -11.50 -8.20 5.30
C MET A 123 -12.02 -9.15 6.37
N ARG A 124 -12.07 -8.70 7.63
CA ARG A 124 -12.60 -9.52 8.74
C ARG A 124 -14.08 -9.84 8.59
N ILE A 125 -14.88 -8.87 8.18
CA ILE A 125 -16.32 -9.06 7.96
C ILE A 125 -16.54 -10.11 6.87
N VAL A 126 -15.86 -9.97 5.72
CA VAL A 126 -16.00 -10.91 4.61
C VAL A 126 -15.58 -12.32 5.00
N LEU A 127 -14.44 -12.49 5.69
CA LEU A 127 -13.98 -13.81 6.16
C LEU A 127 -14.97 -14.41 7.20
N THR A 128 -15.63 -13.56 8.00
CA THR A 128 -16.65 -14.02 8.95
C THR A 128 -17.88 -14.54 8.24
N LEU A 129 -18.37 -13.81 7.25
CA LEU A 129 -19.54 -14.19 6.45
C LEU A 129 -19.27 -15.44 5.59
N ALA A 130 -18.02 -15.57 5.11
CA ALA A 130 -17.59 -16.73 4.32
C ALA A 130 -17.27 -17.97 5.17
N LEU A 131 -17.40 -17.91 6.51
CA LEU A 131 -17.07 -19.00 7.44
C LEU A 131 -15.66 -19.56 7.27
N VAL A 132 -14.73 -18.76 6.72
CA VAL A 132 -13.33 -19.14 6.51
C VAL A 132 -12.57 -19.05 7.84
N PRO A 133 -11.71 -20.04 8.18
CA PRO A 133 -10.84 -19.95 9.35
C PRO A 133 -10.02 -18.66 9.34
N ARG A 134 -10.01 -17.96 10.46
CA ARG A 134 -9.37 -16.64 10.61
C ARG A 134 -8.16 -16.73 11.52
N PRO A 135 -7.08 -15.99 11.21
CA PRO A 135 -6.02 -15.79 12.17
C PRO A 135 -6.55 -15.14 13.46
N PRO A 136 -5.86 -15.32 14.59
CA PRO A 136 -6.22 -14.67 15.85
C PRO A 136 -6.41 -13.16 15.68
N ALA A 137 -7.44 -12.62 16.30
CA ALA A 137 -7.78 -11.20 16.19
C ALA A 137 -6.60 -10.29 16.59
N LEU A 138 -5.88 -10.69 17.63
CA LEU A 138 -4.74 -9.96 18.16
C LEU A 138 -3.66 -9.74 17.09
N LEU A 139 -3.32 -10.76 16.29
CA LEU A 139 -2.31 -10.64 15.24
C LEU A 139 -2.72 -9.66 14.15
N HIS A 140 -4.00 -9.61 13.78
CA HIS A 140 -4.50 -8.66 12.78
C HIS A 140 -4.49 -7.21 13.31
N TYR A 141 -4.89 -7.00 14.57
CA TYR A 141 -4.90 -5.66 15.15
C TYR A 141 -3.49 -5.14 15.42
N THR A 142 -2.58 -6.00 15.88
CA THR A 142 -1.17 -5.61 16.06
C THR A 142 -0.52 -5.27 14.73
N GLN A 143 -0.82 -6.02 13.65
CA GLN A 143 -0.37 -5.69 12.31
C GLN A 143 -0.90 -4.34 11.85
N LEU A 144 -2.19 -4.06 12.03
CA LEU A 144 -2.80 -2.79 11.65
C LEU A 144 -2.14 -1.61 12.39
N VAL A 145 -2.04 -1.71 13.72
CA VAL A 145 -1.44 -0.64 14.54
C VAL A 145 0.01 -0.42 14.15
N SER A 146 0.81 -1.48 14.02
CA SER A 146 2.20 -1.37 13.62
C SER A 146 2.35 -0.76 12.21
N THR A 147 1.45 -1.10 11.27
CA THR A 147 1.47 -0.52 9.92
C THR A 147 1.17 0.98 9.94
N ILE A 148 0.17 1.41 10.71
CA ILE A 148 -0.16 2.84 10.86
C ILE A 148 1.00 3.62 11.50
N LEU A 149 1.66 3.05 12.51
CA LEU A 149 2.80 3.67 13.17
C LEU A 149 4.06 3.72 12.28
N VAL A 150 4.27 2.72 11.45
CA VAL A 150 5.42 2.66 10.53
C VAL A 150 5.18 3.48 9.25
N PHE A 151 3.93 3.81 8.91
CA PHE A 151 3.61 4.59 7.71
C PHE A 151 4.42 5.89 7.56
N PRO A 152 4.63 6.73 8.62
CA PRO A 152 5.48 7.91 8.53
C PRO A 152 6.92 7.60 8.10
N ILE A 153 7.47 6.48 8.59
CA ILE A 153 8.82 6.04 8.24
C ILE A 153 8.86 5.61 6.77
N VAL A 154 7.84 4.87 6.31
CA VAL A 154 7.70 4.49 4.90
C VAL A 154 7.59 5.72 4.01
N ALA A 155 6.79 6.72 4.41
CA ALA A 155 6.65 7.98 3.69
C ALA A 155 7.98 8.74 3.62
N PHE A 156 8.73 8.79 4.72
CA PHE A 156 10.05 9.42 4.79
C PHE A 156 11.05 8.72 3.85
N VAL A 157 11.14 7.40 3.93
CA VAL A 157 12.04 6.61 3.06
C VAL A 157 11.65 6.77 1.59
N ALA A 158 10.36 6.71 1.25
CA ALA A 158 9.90 6.90 -0.11
C ALA A 158 10.23 8.31 -0.65
N TYR A 159 10.09 9.33 0.17
CA TYR A 159 10.38 10.71 -0.21
C TYR A 159 11.89 10.96 -0.39
N TYR A 160 12.72 10.57 0.57
CA TYR A 160 14.15 10.91 0.58
C TYR A 160 15.03 9.91 -0.18
N VAL A 161 14.73 8.60 -0.09
CA VAL A 161 15.56 7.55 -0.71
C VAL A 161 15.10 7.26 -2.14
N LEU A 162 13.79 7.11 -2.35
CA LEU A 162 13.23 6.81 -3.67
C LEU A 162 12.94 8.10 -4.47
N GLN A 163 13.17 9.28 -3.87
CA GLN A 163 12.93 10.60 -4.47
C GLN A 163 11.52 10.75 -5.10
N ILE A 164 10.55 10.08 -4.51
CA ILE A 164 9.15 10.13 -4.95
C ILE A 164 8.53 11.40 -4.37
N ARG A 165 8.61 12.48 -5.14
CA ARG A 165 8.03 13.79 -4.78
C ARG A 165 6.55 13.85 -5.17
N PRO A 166 5.72 14.56 -4.39
CA PRO A 166 4.32 14.82 -4.76
C PRO A 166 4.24 15.51 -6.13
N GLU A 167 3.20 15.23 -6.90
CA GLU A 167 2.91 16.00 -8.10
C GLU A 167 2.52 17.43 -7.70
N THR A 168 3.26 18.39 -8.24
CA THR A 168 2.96 19.81 -8.04
C THR A 168 1.71 20.18 -8.87
N ALA A 169 0.91 21.16 -8.40
CA ALA A 169 -0.26 21.65 -9.12
C ALA A 169 0.07 22.08 -10.57
N LEU A 170 1.27 22.63 -10.79
CA LEU A 170 1.80 23.00 -12.12
C LEU A 170 2.03 21.80 -13.06
N ASP A 171 2.18 20.59 -12.52
CA ASP A 171 2.31 19.38 -13.33
C ASP A 171 0.94 18.84 -13.77
N ARG A 172 -0.15 19.24 -13.08
CA ARG A 172 -1.53 18.86 -13.39
C ARG A 172 -2.17 19.77 -14.45
N ASP A 173 -1.85 21.07 -14.42
CA ASP A 173 -2.42 22.07 -15.36
C ASP A 173 -1.87 21.98 -16.80
N LYS A 174 -0.96 21.05 -17.06
CA LYS A 174 -0.40 20.80 -18.41
C LYS A 174 -1.23 19.81 -19.25
N TYR A 175 -2.44 19.47 -18.81
CA TYR A 175 -3.34 18.55 -19.51
C TYR A 175 -4.77 19.14 -19.60
#